data_9f3f3d63227579b48b7716071f474365
#
_entry.id   9f3f3d63227579b48b7716071f474365
#
_cell.length_a   1.000
_cell.length_b   1.000
_cell.length_c   1.000
_cell.angle_alpha   90.00
_cell.angle_beta   90.00
_cell.angle_gamma   90.00
#
_symmetry.space_group_name_H-M   'P 1'
#
loop_
_entity.id
_entity.type
_entity.pdbx_description
1 polymer ?
#
loop_
_entity_poly.entity_id
_entity_poly.type
_entity_poly.pdbx_seq_one_letter_code
_entity_poly.pdbx_strand_id
1 'polypeptide(L)'
;LGYIVNRLLLVFNKLEKPTNRDSYTHKRIEVSGMLISDLFKEYYNLQKRNILLKMDNEHFYNKTTPKYKNARFMNLILDNVSLIFGERIVETGFRRAFKGDWGSEAHTKRPGVLQDVNRLSYWSFMAQLRKTNIYISADGAKIVGPRWLNGTQWGIFCPIHTPDGGNIGFHKHFATFTHISAAISGYPFIKFLRTLGISLLEESSIKFLSNATKIFVNGAWIGATNNIESIYNTLKLYKKNGLFSPFISIRWNIKMNELTILTDAGRLSHPLFPVTDNDVSYQREHVMEKIANGSLTWEDAIMGFGKRKIDISQYNKEIYLPSELYGKGFDLKENQCIVEYLDTQEMENVKLAMYDEEQINYKKKHITHIELHPSAIFGMMANQVIFPRTNPYPRDLFSCGQSKQAVSVFHTNYQYRMDKTSYFLNYGQTPLVKSRYLEYITKEEHPYGVNAIVAVMCYSGYNVEDAVIIN
;
A
#
# COMPACT_ATOMS: atom_id res chain seq x y z
N LEU A 1 -20.39 -8.94 -17.87
CA LEU A 1 -19.79 -9.58 -19.06
C LEU A 1 -19.89 -8.65 -20.29
N GLY A 2 -21.08 -8.20 -20.73
CA GLY A 2 -21.25 -7.35 -21.92
C GLY A 2 -20.38 -6.11 -21.92
N TYR A 3 -20.24 -5.42 -20.80
CA TYR A 3 -19.36 -4.26 -20.68
C TYR A 3 -17.88 -4.62 -20.88
N ILE A 4 -17.41 -5.71 -20.29
CA ILE A 4 -16.02 -6.19 -20.45
C ILE A 4 -15.76 -6.56 -21.91
N VAL A 5 -16.68 -7.27 -22.56
CA VAL A 5 -16.58 -7.65 -23.99
C VAL A 5 -16.53 -6.40 -24.86
N ASN A 6 -17.41 -5.41 -24.61
CA ASN A 6 -17.40 -4.15 -25.35
C ASN A 6 -16.02 -3.44 -25.23
N ARG A 7 -15.46 -3.35 -24.03
CA ARG A 7 -14.12 -2.77 -23.82
C ARG A 7 -13.03 -3.51 -24.59
N LEU A 8 -13.08 -4.85 -24.59
CA LEU A 8 -12.15 -5.67 -25.35
C LEU A 8 -12.26 -5.41 -26.86
N LEU A 9 -13.48 -5.31 -27.38
CA LEU A 9 -13.72 -5.01 -28.80
C LEU A 9 -13.24 -3.60 -29.20
N LEU A 10 -13.38 -2.60 -28.33
CA LEU A 10 -12.85 -1.26 -28.56
C LEU A 10 -11.31 -1.27 -28.70
N VAL A 11 -10.62 -2.00 -27.82
CA VAL A 11 -9.17 -2.19 -27.91
C VAL A 11 -8.78 -2.99 -29.14
N PHE A 12 -9.50 -4.09 -29.45
CA PHE A 12 -9.23 -4.91 -30.61
C PHE A 12 -9.36 -4.11 -31.93
N ASN A 13 -10.40 -3.26 -32.03
CA ASN A 13 -10.60 -2.38 -33.17
C ASN A 13 -9.70 -1.12 -33.17
N LYS A 14 -8.74 -1.01 -32.23
CA LYS A 14 -7.81 0.12 -32.09
C LYS A 14 -8.50 1.48 -31.82
N LEU A 15 -9.75 1.48 -31.37
CA LEU A 15 -10.47 2.68 -30.93
C LEU A 15 -10.00 3.17 -29.57
N GLU A 16 -9.45 2.27 -28.76
CA GLU A 16 -8.83 2.56 -27.49
C GLU A 16 -7.46 1.91 -27.36
N LYS A 17 -6.59 2.52 -26.55
CA LYS A 17 -5.29 1.93 -26.22
C LYS A 17 -5.47 0.83 -25.17
N PRO A 18 -4.70 -0.27 -25.24
CA PRO A 18 -4.69 -1.28 -24.19
C PRO A 18 -4.21 -0.68 -22.86
N THR A 19 -4.72 -1.23 -21.77
CA THR A 19 -4.31 -0.84 -20.42
C THR A 19 -2.82 -1.10 -20.21
N ASN A 20 -2.12 -0.12 -19.63
CA ASN A 20 -0.70 -0.29 -19.30
C ASN A 20 -0.56 -1.30 -18.15
N ARG A 21 -0.01 -2.48 -18.45
CA ARG A 21 0.20 -3.57 -17.49
C ARG A 21 1.15 -3.18 -16.34
N ASP A 22 2.10 -2.29 -16.59
CA ASP A 22 3.12 -1.88 -15.63
C ASP A 22 2.67 -0.70 -14.75
N SER A 23 1.49 -0.13 -15.02
CA SER A 23 0.91 0.94 -14.21
C SER A 23 0.51 0.45 -12.82
N TYR A 24 0.82 1.21 -11.80
CA TYR A 24 0.43 0.94 -10.41
C TYR A 24 -1.03 1.29 -10.10
N THR A 25 -1.76 1.89 -11.04
CA THR A 25 -3.20 2.15 -10.89
C THR A 25 -4.02 0.87 -10.72
N HIS A 26 -3.55 -0.23 -11.28
CA HIS A 26 -4.22 -1.53 -11.25
C HIS A 26 -3.53 -2.57 -10.37
N LYS A 27 -2.41 -2.22 -9.74
CA LYS A 27 -1.67 -3.13 -8.87
C LYS A 27 -2.09 -2.96 -7.41
N ARG A 28 -1.97 -4.05 -6.65
CA ARG A 28 -2.21 -4.09 -5.20
C ARG A 28 -1.01 -4.71 -4.52
N ILE A 29 -0.74 -4.25 -3.29
CA ILE A 29 0.21 -4.91 -2.41
C ILE A 29 -0.53 -5.99 -1.65
N GLU A 30 -0.03 -7.20 -1.72
CA GLU A 30 -0.54 -8.30 -0.92
C GLU A 30 -0.05 -8.14 0.53
N VAL A 31 -0.95 -7.71 1.40
CA VAL A 31 -0.66 -7.55 2.83
C VAL A 31 -0.75 -8.88 3.57
N SER A 32 -0.11 -8.98 4.73
CA SER A 32 -0.03 -10.21 5.51
C SER A 32 -1.39 -10.85 5.81
N GLY A 33 -2.41 -10.07 6.11
CA GLY A 33 -3.76 -10.57 6.37
C GLY A 33 -4.38 -11.27 5.16
N MET A 34 -4.18 -10.77 3.95
CA MET A 34 -4.65 -11.41 2.72
C MET A 34 -3.90 -12.71 2.47
N LEU A 35 -2.58 -12.69 2.57
CA LEU A 35 -1.73 -13.85 2.37
C LEU A 35 -2.07 -14.99 3.34
N ILE A 36 -2.25 -14.69 4.62
CA ILE A 36 -2.62 -15.67 5.65
C ILE A 36 -4.03 -16.21 5.41
N SER A 37 -4.98 -15.35 5.05
CA SER A 37 -6.36 -15.75 4.75
C SER A 37 -6.43 -16.72 3.56
N ASP A 38 -5.69 -16.44 2.49
CA ASP A 38 -5.68 -17.29 1.30
C ASP A 38 -4.97 -18.62 1.58
N LEU A 39 -3.88 -18.61 2.33
CA LEU A 39 -3.21 -19.82 2.79
C LEU A 39 -4.13 -20.69 3.66
N PHE A 40 -4.90 -20.05 4.58
CA PHE A 40 -5.88 -20.76 5.39
C PHE A 40 -6.97 -21.41 4.53
N LYS A 41 -7.55 -20.68 3.59
CA LYS A 41 -8.57 -21.22 2.67
C LYS A 41 -8.06 -22.42 1.90
N GLU A 42 -6.82 -22.35 1.41
CA GLU A 42 -6.18 -23.43 0.66
C GLU A 42 -6.06 -24.70 1.51
N TYR A 43 -5.42 -24.63 2.68
CA TYR A 43 -5.24 -25.79 3.56
C TYR A 43 -6.56 -26.27 4.18
N TYR A 44 -7.51 -25.37 4.45
CA TYR A 44 -8.83 -25.74 4.93
C TYR A 44 -9.61 -26.55 3.86
N ASN A 45 -9.53 -26.16 2.61
CA ASN A 45 -10.16 -26.92 1.52
C ASN A 45 -9.51 -28.30 1.34
N LEU A 46 -8.19 -28.41 1.51
CA LEU A 46 -7.50 -29.69 1.52
C LEU A 46 -7.94 -30.57 2.71
N GLN A 47 -8.02 -30.01 3.89
CA GLN A 47 -8.47 -30.72 5.09
C GLN A 47 -9.92 -31.19 4.94
N LYS A 48 -10.81 -30.32 4.44
CA LYS A 48 -12.20 -30.68 4.14
C LYS A 48 -12.29 -31.85 3.15
N ARG A 49 -11.53 -31.80 2.08
CA ARG A 49 -11.49 -32.88 1.07
C ARG A 49 -10.98 -34.18 1.68
N ASN A 50 -9.94 -34.12 2.50
CA ASN A 50 -9.38 -35.30 3.18
C ASN A 50 -10.40 -35.91 4.16
N ILE A 51 -11.09 -35.09 4.97
CA ILE A 51 -12.15 -35.55 5.87
C ILE A 51 -13.27 -36.27 5.08
N LEU A 52 -13.73 -35.66 3.98
CA LEU A 52 -14.76 -36.28 3.14
C LEU A 52 -14.31 -37.65 2.57
N LEU A 53 -13.09 -37.72 2.04
CA LEU A 53 -12.54 -38.98 1.54
C LEU A 53 -12.42 -40.05 2.63
N LYS A 54 -12.01 -39.67 3.84
CA LYS A 54 -11.96 -40.61 4.98
C LYS A 54 -13.36 -41.08 5.39
N MET A 55 -14.32 -40.16 5.42
CA MET A 55 -15.71 -40.54 5.70
C MET A 55 -16.25 -41.51 4.68
N ASP A 56 -15.99 -41.27 3.38
CA ASP A 56 -16.42 -42.16 2.31
C ASP A 56 -15.75 -43.55 2.42
N ASN A 57 -14.45 -43.56 2.69
CA ASN A 57 -13.71 -44.81 2.87
C ASN A 57 -14.24 -45.61 4.07
N GLU A 58 -14.40 -44.96 5.21
CA GLU A 58 -14.94 -45.62 6.43
C GLU A 58 -16.38 -46.14 6.18
N HIS A 59 -17.20 -45.37 5.49
CA HIS A 59 -18.53 -45.83 5.07
C HIS A 59 -18.45 -47.02 4.15
N PHE A 60 -17.60 -47.00 3.12
CA PHE A 60 -17.44 -48.08 2.15
C PHE A 60 -17.01 -49.39 2.81
N TYR A 61 -16.01 -49.36 3.67
CA TYR A 61 -15.48 -50.55 4.33
C TYR A 61 -16.39 -51.10 5.43
N ASN A 62 -17.12 -50.24 6.14
CA ASN A 62 -17.90 -50.62 7.32
C ASN A 62 -19.38 -50.82 7.07
N LYS A 63 -19.95 -50.42 5.92
CA LYS A 63 -21.37 -50.48 5.62
C LYS A 63 -21.99 -51.91 5.72
N THR A 64 -21.19 -52.93 5.45
CA THR A 64 -21.61 -54.35 5.50
C THR A 64 -21.36 -55.02 6.89
N THR A 65 -20.61 -54.34 7.75
CA THR A 65 -20.22 -54.86 9.06
C THR A 65 -21.48 -55.02 9.94
N PRO A 66 -21.66 -56.10 10.72
CA PRO A 66 -22.84 -56.30 11.54
C PRO A 66 -23.14 -55.16 12.52
N LYS A 67 -22.08 -54.48 13.01
CA LYS A 67 -22.17 -53.32 13.90
C LYS A 67 -22.90 -52.11 13.26
N TYR A 68 -22.72 -51.87 11.96
CA TYR A 68 -23.22 -50.69 11.28
C TYR A 68 -24.32 -50.96 10.25
N LYS A 69 -24.65 -52.23 9.99
CA LYS A 69 -25.64 -52.61 8.99
C LYS A 69 -27.02 -51.96 9.15
N ASN A 70 -27.43 -51.72 10.42
CA ASN A 70 -28.70 -51.09 10.80
C ASN A 70 -28.46 -49.77 11.59
N ALA A 71 -27.23 -49.32 11.72
CA ALA A 71 -26.91 -48.11 12.48
C ALA A 71 -27.04 -46.85 11.59
N ARG A 72 -27.35 -45.73 12.25
CA ARG A 72 -27.33 -44.44 11.56
C ARG A 72 -25.88 -44.09 11.17
N PHE A 73 -25.70 -43.45 10.01
CA PHE A 73 -24.39 -43.01 9.52
C PHE A 73 -23.59 -42.17 10.55
N MET A 74 -24.31 -41.38 11.37
CA MET A 74 -23.72 -40.62 12.45
C MET A 74 -22.98 -41.47 13.49
N ASN A 75 -23.46 -42.67 13.80
CA ASN A 75 -22.80 -43.57 14.75
C ASN A 75 -21.41 -44.03 14.21
N LEU A 76 -21.34 -44.31 12.91
CA LEU A 76 -20.08 -44.65 12.28
C LEU A 76 -19.08 -43.48 12.36
N ILE A 77 -19.54 -42.23 12.17
CA ILE A 77 -18.66 -41.04 12.30
C ILE A 77 -18.18 -40.89 13.75
N LEU A 78 -19.11 -41.00 14.72
CA LEU A 78 -18.82 -40.84 16.15
C LEU A 78 -17.79 -41.90 16.66
N ASP A 79 -17.94 -43.12 16.21
CA ASP A 79 -17.01 -44.21 16.58
C ASP A 79 -15.61 -44.02 15.97
N ASN A 80 -15.51 -43.35 14.84
CA ASN A 80 -14.26 -43.15 14.10
C ASN A 80 -13.79 -41.69 14.04
N VAL A 81 -14.22 -40.85 14.98
CA VAL A 81 -13.86 -39.40 15.03
C VAL A 81 -12.35 -39.17 14.96
N SER A 82 -11.57 -39.93 15.74
CA SER A 82 -10.13 -39.77 15.80
C SER A 82 -9.43 -40.09 14.45
N LEU A 83 -9.98 -41.05 13.72
CA LEU A 83 -9.44 -41.44 12.40
C LEU A 83 -9.85 -40.41 11.32
N ILE A 84 -11.09 -39.98 11.33
CA ILE A 84 -11.66 -39.07 10.32
C ILE A 84 -11.08 -37.66 10.48
N PHE A 85 -11.02 -37.15 11.71
CA PHE A 85 -10.61 -35.77 12.01
C PHE A 85 -9.17 -35.65 12.59
N GLY A 86 -8.44 -36.76 12.74
CA GLY A 86 -7.14 -36.77 13.38
C GLY A 86 -6.02 -36.08 12.62
N GLU A 87 -6.14 -35.91 11.31
CA GLU A 87 -5.12 -35.22 10.51
C GLU A 87 -5.22 -33.71 10.65
N ARG A 88 -4.13 -33.09 11.06
CA ARG A 88 -4.00 -31.64 11.26
C ARG A 88 -3.35 -30.98 10.05
N ILE A 89 -4.03 -31.05 8.87
CA ILE A 89 -3.48 -30.55 7.61
C ILE A 89 -3.25 -29.04 7.67
N VAL A 90 -4.21 -28.28 8.22
CA VAL A 90 -4.10 -26.82 8.37
C VAL A 90 -2.90 -26.49 9.27
N GLU A 91 -2.78 -27.11 10.45
CA GLU A 91 -1.68 -26.83 11.37
C GLU A 91 -0.31 -27.16 10.73
N THR A 92 -0.21 -28.34 10.11
CA THR A 92 1.01 -28.78 9.45
C THR A 92 1.37 -27.86 8.27
N GLY A 93 0.36 -27.44 7.50
CA GLY A 93 0.52 -26.51 6.40
C GLY A 93 1.05 -25.15 6.84
N PHE A 94 0.48 -24.58 7.89
CA PHE A 94 0.97 -23.34 8.47
C PHE A 94 2.40 -23.47 9.02
N ARG A 95 2.72 -24.56 9.72
CA ARG A 95 4.09 -24.81 10.18
C ARG A 95 5.10 -24.86 9.03
N ARG A 96 4.73 -25.45 7.89
CA ARG A 96 5.59 -25.46 6.68
C ARG A 96 5.72 -24.08 6.08
N ALA A 97 4.60 -23.38 5.95
CA ALA A 97 4.59 -22.02 5.39
C ALA A 97 5.46 -21.07 6.19
N PHE A 98 5.38 -21.11 7.53
CA PHE A 98 6.19 -20.29 8.43
C PHE A 98 7.67 -20.75 8.53
N LYS A 99 8.03 -21.85 7.89
CA LYS A 99 9.43 -22.27 7.64
C LYS A 99 9.94 -21.86 6.26
N GLY A 100 9.13 -21.17 5.46
CA GLY A 100 9.50 -20.70 4.13
C GLY A 100 8.90 -21.46 2.95
N ASP A 101 8.19 -22.57 3.18
CA ASP A 101 7.50 -23.36 2.14
C ASP A 101 6.03 -22.92 2.05
N TRP A 102 5.80 -21.77 1.42
CA TRP A 102 4.49 -21.14 1.32
C TRP A 102 3.66 -21.73 0.16
N GLY A 103 2.46 -22.23 0.49
CA GLY A 103 1.54 -22.86 -0.46
C GLY A 103 1.54 -24.39 -0.36
N SER A 104 0.42 -25.01 -0.75
CA SER A 104 0.23 -26.46 -0.62
C SER A 104 0.51 -27.23 -1.92
N GLU A 105 0.21 -26.62 -3.06
CA GLU A 105 0.33 -27.26 -4.39
C GLU A 105 1.44 -26.56 -5.20
N ALA A 106 2.00 -27.28 -6.19
CA ALA A 106 3.11 -26.76 -6.98
C ALA A 106 2.82 -25.40 -7.64
N HIS A 107 1.58 -25.15 -8.07
CA HIS A 107 1.18 -23.89 -8.68
C HIS A 107 0.84 -22.78 -7.68
N THR A 108 0.61 -23.11 -6.41
CA THR A 108 0.37 -22.15 -5.33
C THR A 108 1.63 -21.84 -4.53
N LYS A 109 2.71 -22.58 -4.74
CA LYS A 109 3.99 -22.33 -4.06
C LYS A 109 4.57 -21.00 -4.46
N ARG A 110 4.90 -20.19 -3.44
CA ARG A 110 5.42 -18.84 -3.59
C ARG A 110 6.69 -18.68 -2.77
N PRO A 111 7.88 -18.61 -3.40
CA PRO A 111 9.13 -18.34 -2.70
C PRO A 111 9.20 -16.88 -2.25
N GLY A 112 9.91 -16.64 -1.14
CA GLY A 112 10.23 -15.31 -0.67
C GLY A 112 9.08 -14.55 0.02
N VAL A 113 7.93 -15.20 0.28
CA VAL A 113 6.85 -14.60 1.08
C VAL A 113 7.30 -14.42 2.52
N LEU A 114 7.87 -15.46 3.11
CA LEU A 114 8.48 -15.40 4.43
C LEU A 114 9.99 -15.24 4.29
N GLN A 115 10.56 -14.30 5.01
CA GLN A 115 12.01 -14.05 5.03
C GLN A 115 12.47 -13.85 6.46
N ASP A 116 13.69 -14.29 6.74
CA ASP A 116 14.34 -13.96 8.01
C ASP A 116 14.60 -12.47 8.11
N VAL A 117 14.43 -11.92 9.30
CA VAL A 117 14.67 -10.50 9.53
C VAL A 117 16.17 -10.22 9.46
N ASN A 118 16.55 -9.28 8.58
CA ASN A 118 17.94 -8.86 8.46
C ASN A 118 18.34 -8.01 9.66
N ARG A 119 19.35 -8.49 10.41
CA ARG A 119 19.91 -7.83 11.60
C ARG A 119 21.33 -7.30 11.40
N LEU A 120 21.75 -7.13 10.15
CA LEU A 120 23.08 -6.58 9.85
C LEU A 120 23.21 -5.13 10.34
N SER A 121 22.17 -4.32 10.09
CA SER A 121 22.10 -2.94 10.56
C SER A 121 20.65 -2.54 10.84
N TYR A 122 20.44 -1.49 11.60
CA TYR A 122 19.11 -0.90 11.79
C TYR A 122 18.46 -0.51 10.45
N TRP A 123 19.23 0.12 9.58
CA TRP A 123 18.76 0.57 8.26
C TRP A 123 18.39 -0.59 7.34
N SER A 124 19.15 -1.68 7.40
CA SER A 124 18.82 -2.89 6.64
C SER A 124 17.47 -3.49 7.07
N PHE A 125 17.23 -3.54 8.38
CA PHE A 125 15.95 -3.99 8.93
C PHE A 125 14.79 -3.12 8.48
N MET A 126 14.90 -1.80 8.61
CA MET A 126 13.86 -0.85 8.20
C MET A 126 13.62 -0.90 6.68
N ALA A 127 14.67 -1.01 5.89
CA ALA A 127 14.55 -1.14 4.44
C ALA A 127 13.84 -2.44 4.03
N GLN A 128 14.09 -3.55 4.75
CA GLN A 128 13.42 -4.82 4.49
C GLN A 128 11.92 -4.75 4.77
N LEU A 129 11.50 -4.08 5.85
CA LEU A 129 10.09 -3.90 6.18
C LEU A 129 9.34 -3.02 5.18
N ARG A 130 10.04 -2.16 4.45
CA ARG A 130 9.50 -1.21 3.49
C ARG A 130 9.82 -1.56 2.04
N LYS A 131 10.04 -2.84 1.77
CA LYS A 131 10.37 -3.37 0.44
C LYS A 131 9.22 -4.17 -0.13
N THR A 132 9.03 -4.03 -1.44
CA THR A 132 8.16 -4.90 -2.24
C THR A 132 8.98 -5.72 -3.21
N ASN A 133 8.45 -6.86 -3.60
CA ASN A 133 9.03 -7.71 -4.62
C ASN A 133 7.97 -8.07 -5.66
N ILE A 134 8.32 -7.94 -6.94
CA ILE A 134 7.56 -8.50 -8.04
C ILE A 134 8.20 -9.86 -8.34
N TYR A 135 7.50 -10.95 -7.94
CA TYR A 135 7.99 -12.28 -8.27
C TYR A 135 7.84 -12.55 -9.76
N ILE A 136 8.97 -12.80 -10.41
CA ILE A 136 9.04 -13.21 -11.80
C ILE A 136 9.88 -14.48 -11.84
N SER A 137 9.39 -15.51 -12.52
CA SER A 137 10.14 -16.76 -12.75
C SER A 137 11.46 -16.49 -13.50
N ALA A 138 12.40 -17.43 -13.44
CA ALA A 138 13.69 -17.29 -14.10
C ALA A 138 13.57 -16.96 -15.60
N ASP A 139 12.58 -17.54 -16.28
CA ASP A 139 12.29 -17.26 -17.69
C ASP A 139 11.79 -15.82 -17.91
N GLY A 140 11.12 -15.25 -16.94
CA GLY A 140 10.64 -13.87 -16.95
C GLY A 140 11.70 -12.82 -16.61
N ALA A 141 12.90 -13.23 -16.18
CA ALA A 141 13.97 -12.29 -15.79
C ALA A 141 14.44 -11.39 -16.97
N LYS A 142 14.19 -11.78 -18.20
CA LYS A 142 14.47 -10.98 -19.42
C LYS A 142 13.44 -9.87 -19.68
N ILE A 143 12.31 -9.88 -18.97
CA ILE A 143 11.25 -8.88 -19.14
C ILE A 143 11.74 -7.53 -18.60
N VAL A 144 11.68 -6.49 -19.42
CA VAL A 144 12.21 -5.16 -19.11
C VAL A 144 11.13 -4.24 -18.51
N GLY A 145 9.87 -4.36 -18.96
CA GLY A 145 8.79 -3.43 -18.58
C GLY A 145 8.62 -3.18 -17.08
N PRO A 146 8.52 -4.20 -16.21
CA PRO A 146 8.40 -4.01 -14.76
C PRO A 146 9.61 -3.37 -14.09
N ARG A 147 10.77 -3.38 -14.74
CA ARG A 147 12.02 -2.78 -14.23
C ARG A 147 12.04 -1.27 -14.38
N TRP A 148 11.35 -0.75 -15.38
CA TRP A 148 11.34 0.68 -15.68
C TRP A 148 10.67 1.50 -14.59
N LEU A 149 11.11 2.74 -14.48
CA LEU A 149 10.42 3.74 -13.68
C LEU A 149 9.12 4.13 -14.38
N ASN A 150 7.98 3.85 -13.73
CA ASN A 150 6.67 4.21 -14.23
C ASN A 150 6.20 5.51 -13.58
N GLY A 151 5.55 6.40 -14.32
CA GLY A 151 5.05 7.66 -13.79
C GLY A 151 4.05 7.52 -12.64
N THR A 152 3.32 6.40 -12.59
CA THR A 152 2.38 6.10 -11.49
C THR A 152 3.06 5.70 -10.17
N GLN A 153 4.39 5.61 -10.15
CA GLN A 153 5.19 5.41 -8.93
C GLN A 153 5.44 6.70 -8.15
N TRP A 154 5.09 7.85 -8.71
CA TRP A 154 5.33 9.15 -8.07
C TRP A 154 4.80 9.19 -6.64
N GLY A 155 5.66 9.51 -5.67
CA GLY A 155 5.33 9.55 -4.26
C GLY A 155 4.99 8.22 -3.60
N ILE A 156 4.99 7.12 -4.35
CA ILE A 156 4.64 5.77 -3.89
C ILE A 156 5.89 4.92 -3.67
N PHE A 157 6.75 4.85 -4.68
CA PHE A 157 8.01 4.13 -4.63
C PHE A 157 9.18 5.07 -4.82
N CYS A 158 10.24 4.86 -4.06
CA CYS A 158 11.48 5.60 -4.24
C CYS A 158 12.02 5.38 -5.65
N PRO A 159 12.30 6.43 -6.42
CA PRO A 159 12.81 6.30 -7.79
C PRO A 159 14.25 5.81 -7.86
N ILE A 160 14.98 5.88 -6.75
CA ILE A 160 16.42 5.57 -6.68
C ILE A 160 16.66 4.21 -6.06
N HIS A 161 15.98 3.90 -4.93
CA HIS A 161 16.29 2.75 -4.11
C HIS A 161 15.77 1.44 -4.73
N THR A 162 16.65 0.74 -5.41
CA THR A 162 16.45 -0.59 -5.98
C THR A 162 17.78 -1.36 -5.89
N PRO A 163 17.80 -2.71 -5.88
CA PRO A 163 19.04 -3.45 -5.96
C PRO A 163 19.76 -3.19 -7.29
N ASP A 164 21.06 -3.38 -7.30
CA ASP A 164 21.87 -3.46 -8.51
C ASP A 164 21.83 -4.87 -9.12
N GLY A 165 22.32 -4.99 -10.36
CA GLY A 165 22.44 -6.26 -11.07
C GLY A 165 21.13 -6.87 -11.55
N GLY A 166 21.03 -8.19 -11.53
CA GLY A 166 19.94 -8.95 -12.14
C GLY A 166 18.52 -8.63 -11.62
N ASN A 167 18.40 -8.15 -10.40
CA ASN A 167 17.13 -7.84 -9.75
C ASN A 167 16.73 -6.35 -9.81
N ILE A 168 17.45 -5.54 -10.57
CA ILE A 168 17.15 -4.11 -10.73
C ILE A 168 15.70 -3.90 -11.16
N GLY A 169 14.98 -3.03 -10.44
CA GLY A 169 13.60 -2.66 -10.72
C GLY A 169 12.53 -3.67 -10.27
N PHE A 170 12.88 -4.90 -9.90
CA PHE A 170 11.91 -5.88 -9.36
C PHE A 170 11.66 -5.69 -7.87
N HIS A 171 12.69 -5.33 -7.14
CA HIS A 171 12.53 -4.90 -5.75
C HIS A 171 12.43 -3.38 -5.72
N LYS A 172 11.34 -2.89 -5.15
CA LYS A 172 11.07 -1.46 -5.00
C LYS A 172 10.83 -1.15 -3.53
N HIS A 173 11.32 0.00 -3.10
CA HIS A 173 11.15 0.46 -1.73
C HIS A 173 10.14 1.61 -1.68
N PHE A 174 9.29 1.61 -0.66
CA PHE A 174 8.29 2.66 -0.48
C PHE A 174 8.94 4.03 -0.27
N ALA A 175 8.31 5.05 -0.84
CA ALA A 175 8.58 6.43 -0.48
C ALA A 175 8.21 6.70 0.99
N THR A 176 8.76 7.76 1.58
CA THR A 176 8.70 8.00 3.03
C THR A 176 7.27 8.02 3.57
N PHE A 177 6.34 8.66 2.87
CA PHE A 177 4.97 8.86 3.33
C PHE A 177 3.94 7.90 2.70
N THR A 178 4.39 6.90 1.97
CA THR A 178 3.49 5.93 1.35
C THR A 178 2.66 5.19 2.40
N HIS A 179 1.36 5.16 2.20
CA HIS A 179 0.40 4.41 3.01
C HIS A 179 -0.22 3.28 2.20
N ILE A 180 -0.41 2.13 2.84
CA ILE A 180 -1.08 0.95 2.28
C ILE A 180 -2.47 0.86 2.89
N SER A 181 -3.52 0.87 2.06
CA SER A 181 -4.90 0.84 2.54
C SER A 181 -5.27 -0.47 3.23
N ALA A 182 -6.04 -0.38 4.29
CA ALA A 182 -6.77 -1.50 4.87
C ALA A 182 -8.12 -1.67 4.16
N ALA A 183 -8.67 -2.88 4.15
CA ALA A 183 -9.99 -3.15 3.58
C ALA A 183 -11.10 -2.56 4.44
N ILE A 184 -12.05 -1.90 3.77
CA ILE A 184 -13.29 -1.39 4.36
C ILE A 184 -14.45 -1.94 3.54
N SER A 185 -15.58 -2.22 4.20
CA SER A 185 -16.78 -2.69 3.52
C SER A 185 -17.28 -1.69 2.46
N GLY A 186 -17.55 -2.15 1.25
CA GLY A 186 -18.17 -1.35 0.20
C GLY A 186 -19.69 -1.18 0.36
N TYR A 187 -20.32 -1.99 1.22
CA TYR A 187 -21.77 -2.01 1.34
C TYR A 187 -22.39 -0.70 1.89
N PRO A 188 -21.83 -0.03 2.90
CA PRO A 188 -22.31 1.27 3.34
C PRO A 188 -22.28 2.33 2.22
N PHE A 189 -21.28 2.24 1.32
CA PHE A 189 -21.20 3.14 0.16
C PHE A 189 -22.32 2.92 -0.82
N ILE A 190 -22.71 1.70 -1.10
CA ILE A 190 -23.81 1.38 -2.01
C ILE A 190 -25.12 1.97 -1.46
N LYS A 191 -25.38 1.82 -0.16
CA LYS A 191 -26.54 2.44 0.51
C LYS A 191 -26.49 3.96 0.42
N PHE A 192 -25.36 4.55 0.72
CA PHE A 192 -25.19 6.00 0.69
C PHE A 192 -25.36 6.59 -0.72
N LEU A 193 -24.78 5.95 -1.72
CA LEU A 193 -24.95 6.37 -3.12
C LEU A 193 -26.41 6.36 -3.53
N ARG A 194 -27.21 5.41 -3.04
CA ARG A 194 -28.65 5.35 -3.30
C ARG A 194 -29.37 6.58 -2.72
N THR A 195 -28.97 7.06 -1.53
CA THR A 195 -29.53 8.31 -0.96
C THR A 195 -29.12 9.55 -1.74
N LEU A 196 -28.01 9.51 -2.48
CA LEU A 196 -27.58 10.59 -3.37
C LEU A 196 -28.29 10.57 -4.75
N GLY A 197 -29.24 9.65 -4.96
CA GLY A 197 -30.08 9.61 -6.16
C GLY A 197 -29.45 8.89 -7.35
N ILE A 198 -28.59 7.88 -7.13
CA ILE A 198 -28.17 6.98 -8.19
C ILE A 198 -29.31 6.01 -8.54
N SER A 199 -29.43 5.69 -9.82
CA SER A 199 -30.29 4.61 -10.30
C SER A 199 -29.53 3.30 -10.29
N LEU A 200 -30.03 2.28 -9.59
CA LEU A 200 -29.40 0.97 -9.54
C LEU A 200 -29.48 0.28 -10.91
N LEU A 201 -28.56 -0.65 -11.15
CA LEU A 201 -28.47 -1.38 -12.42
C LEU A 201 -29.77 -2.11 -12.76
N GLU A 202 -30.40 -2.73 -11.75
CA GLU A 202 -31.63 -3.49 -11.89
C GLU A 202 -32.87 -2.63 -12.16
N GLU A 203 -32.86 -1.39 -11.72
CA GLU A 203 -33.97 -0.44 -11.84
C GLU A 203 -33.88 0.43 -13.13
N SER A 204 -32.77 0.33 -13.87
CA SER A 204 -32.43 1.26 -14.93
C SER A 204 -32.70 0.67 -16.33
N SER A 205 -33.18 1.51 -17.24
CA SER A 205 -33.33 1.11 -18.65
C SER A 205 -31.97 1.06 -19.36
N ILE A 206 -31.85 0.18 -20.37
CA ILE A 206 -30.61 0.03 -21.17
C ILE A 206 -30.22 1.36 -21.83
N LYS A 207 -31.19 2.13 -22.31
CA LYS A 207 -30.97 3.45 -22.93
C LYS A 207 -30.38 4.45 -21.96
N PHE A 208 -30.83 4.44 -20.69
CA PHE A 208 -30.26 5.27 -19.62
C PHE A 208 -28.83 4.86 -19.32
N LEU A 209 -28.58 3.56 -19.10
CA LEU A 209 -27.26 3.01 -18.76
C LEU A 209 -26.20 3.25 -19.86
N SER A 210 -26.59 3.37 -21.12
CA SER A 210 -25.66 3.64 -22.22
C SER A 210 -25.11 5.07 -22.18
N ASN A 211 -25.90 6.03 -21.75
CA ASN A 211 -25.57 7.46 -21.81
C ASN A 211 -25.10 8.02 -20.46
N ALA A 212 -25.64 7.50 -19.35
CA ALA A 212 -25.32 7.97 -18.01
C ALA A 212 -23.91 7.55 -17.55
N THR A 213 -23.39 8.28 -16.59
CA THR A 213 -22.10 7.92 -15.93
C THR A 213 -22.26 6.66 -15.10
N LYS A 214 -21.43 5.68 -15.38
CA LYS A 214 -21.43 4.37 -14.70
C LYS A 214 -20.72 4.48 -13.36
N ILE A 215 -21.28 3.85 -12.32
CA ILE A 215 -20.74 3.86 -10.97
C ILE A 215 -20.29 2.45 -10.60
N PHE A 216 -19.02 2.34 -10.24
CA PHE A 216 -18.39 1.10 -9.80
C PHE A 216 -17.95 1.21 -8.35
N VAL A 217 -18.23 0.18 -7.55
CA VAL A 217 -17.73 0.02 -6.18
C VAL A 217 -16.95 -1.28 -6.12
N ASN A 218 -15.66 -1.22 -5.84
CA ASN A 218 -14.74 -2.37 -5.80
C ASN A 218 -14.83 -3.27 -7.05
N GLY A 219 -15.00 -2.65 -8.22
CA GLY A 219 -15.10 -3.36 -9.51
C GLY A 219 -16.49 -3.88 -9.86
N ALA A 220 -17.46 -3.82 -8.96
CA ALA A 220 -18.85 -4.14 -9.28
C ALA A 220 -19.56 -2.92 -9.85
N TRP A 221 -20.24 -3.06 -10.98
CA TRP A 221 -21.08 -2.02 -11.55
C TRP A 221 -22.40 -1.98 -10.79
N ILE A 222 -22.61 -0.91 -9.99
CA ILE A 222 -23.74 -0.78 -9.08
C ILE A 222 -24.92 -0.07 -9.75
N GLY A 223 -24.65 0.94 -10.54
CA GLY A 223 -25.70 1.76 -11.16
C GLY A 223 -25.13 2.86 -12.04
N ALA A 224 -25.95 3.85 -12.34
CA ALA A 224 -25.58 5.00 -13.15
C ALA A 224 -26.26 6.28 -12.67
N THR A 225 -25.71 7.43 -13.07
CA THR A 225 -26.25 8.75 -12.75
C THR A 225 -26.01 9.74 -13.88
N ASN A 226 -26.89 10.74 -14.00
CA ASN A 226 -26.67 11.90 -14.87
C ASN A 226 -26.08 13.09 -14.09
N ASN A 227 -26.15 13.07 -12.76
CA ASN A 227 -25.66 14.17 -11.91
C ASN A 227 -24.34 13.78 -11.21
N ILE A 228 -23.35 13.42 -12.00
CA ILE A 228 -22.08 12.91 -11.48
C ILE A 228 -21.26 13.97 -10.73
N GLU A 229 -21.30 15.23 -11.20
CA GLU A 229 -20.49 16.30 -10.61
C GLU A 229 -20.87 16.56 -9.16
N SER A 230 -22.17 16.67 -8.88
CA SER A 230 -22.67 16.85 -7.51
C SER A 230 -22.32 15.68 -6.62
N ILE A 231 -22.47 14.44 -7.11
CA ILE A 231 -22.14 13.23 -6.36
C ILE A 231 -20.63 13.17 -6.08
N TYR A 232 -19.80 13.42 -7.08
CA TYR A 232 -18.34 13.40 -6.93
C TYR A 232 -17.87 14.44 -5.90
N ASN A 233 -18.35 15.67 -6.00
CA ASN A 233 -18.01 16.75 -5.08
C ASN A 233 -18.46 16.42 -3.64
N THR A 234 -19.65 15.86 -3.47
CA THR A 234 -20.15 15.43 -2.16
C THR A 234 -19.26 14.33 -1.58
N LEU A 235 -18.92 13.31 -2.36
CA LEU A 235 -18.05 12.22 -1.90
C LEU A 235 -16.66 12.73 -1.51
N LYS A 236 -16.08 13.62 -2.31
CA LYS A 236 -14.78 14.23 -2.00
C LYS A 236 -14.84 15.08 -0.72
N LEU A 237 -15.91 15.82 -0.53
CA LEU A 237 -16.11 16.64 0.66
C LEU A 237 -16.25 15.77 1.92
N TYR A 238 -16.97 14.65 1.83
CA TYR A 238 -17.10 13.68 2.90
C TYR A 238 -15.75 13.02 3.25
N LYS A 239 -14.96 12.64 2.25
CA LYS A 239 -13.60 12.10 2.46
C LYS A 239 -12.72 13.11 3.20
N LYS A 240 -12.71 14.37 2.76
CA LYS A 240 -11.90 15.45 3.35
C LYS A 240 -12.30 15.84 4.77
N ASN A 241 -13.48 15.45 5.23
CA ASN A 241 -13.97 15.69 6.58
C ASN A 241 -14.00 14.42 7.45
N GLY A 242 -13.35 13.34 7.02
CA GLY A 242 -13.28 12.10 7.78
C GLY A 242 -14.61 11.36 7.97
N LEU A 243 -15.68 11.74 7.25
CA LEU A 243 -16.94 11.00 7.23
C LEU A 243 -16.80 9.65 6.54
N PHE A 244 -15.84 9.55 5.66
CA PHE A 244 -15.26 8.30 5.12
C PHE A 244 -13.84 8.14 5.62
N SER A 245 -13.31 6.92 5.53
CA SER A 245 -11.88 6.74 5.71
C SER A 245 -11.08 7.60 4.71
N PRO A 246 -10.05 8.33 5.15
CA PRO A 246 -9.25 9.19 4.28
C PRO A 246 -8.49 8.40 3.20
N PHE A 247 -8.40 7.08 3.34
CA PHE A 247 -7.66 6.19 2.43
C PHE A 247 -8.53 5.54 1.34
N ILE A 248 -9.79 5.95 1.20
CA ILE A 248 -10.67 5.49 0.12
C ILE A 248 -10.31 6.21 -1.17
N SER A 249 -10.37 5.49 -2.29
CA SER A 249 -10.20 6.05 -3.62
C SER A 249 -11.54 6.44 -4.22
N ILE A 250 -11.63 7.65 -4.74
CA ILE A 250 -12.80 8.17 -5.45
C ILE A 250 -12.31 8.80 -6.74
N ARG A 251 -12.42 8.06 -7.84
CA ARG A 251 -11.92 8.47 -9.16
C ARG A 251 -13.07 8.70 -10.12
N TRP A 252 -13.16 9.90 -10.69
CA TRP A 252 -14.03 10.17 -11.81
C TRP A 252 -13.21 10.20 -13.11
N ASN A 253 -13.46 9.23 -13.97
CA ASN A 253 -12.88 9.17 -15.31
C ASN A 253 -13.84 9.78 -16.31
N ILE A 254 -13.63 11.04 -16.64
CA ILE A 254 -14.50 11.81 -17.56
C ILE A 254 -14.47 11.16 -18.95
N LYS A 255 -13.31 10.72 -19.42
CA LYS A 255 -13.15 10.13 -20.75
C LYS A 255 -13.95 8.84 -20.93
N MET A 256 -14.01 8.02 -19.89
CA MET A 256 -14.73 6.73 -19.90
C MET A 256 -16.17 6.86 -19.41
N ASN A 257 -16.54 8.03 -18.89
CA ASN A 257 -17.81 8.28 -18.23
C ASN A 257 -18.07 7.29 -17.08
N GLU A 258 -17.09 7.19 -16.16
CA GLU A 258 -17.08 6.25 -15.04
C GLU A 258 -16.68 6.91 -13.74
N LEU A 259 -17.42 6.62 -12.67
CA LEU A 259 -17.02 6.89 -11.28
C LEU A 259 -16.63 5.56 -10.63
N THR A 260 -15.41 5.48 -10.14
CA THR A 260 -14.90 4.30 -9.45
C THR A 260 -14.62 4.63 -7.99
N ILE A 261 -15.18 3.85 -7.09
CA ILE A 261 -14.95 3.93 -5.64
C ILE A 261 -14.27 2.62 -5.22
N LEU A 262 -13.10 2.75 -4.60
CA LEU A 262 -12.33 1.61 -4.11
C LEU A 262 -12.14 1.70 -2.60
N THR A 263 -12.50 0.62 -1.91
CA THR A 263 -12.39 0.48 -0.45
C THR A 263 -11.55 -0.74 -0.06
N ASP A 264 -10.96 -1.42 -1.04
CA ASP A 264 -10.18 -2.63 -0.86
C ASP A 264 -8.81 -2.38 -0.22
N ALA A 265 -8.20 -3.42 0.32
CA ALA A 265 -6.85 -3.38 0.88
C ALA A 265 -5.77 -3.38 -0.20
N GLY A 266 -4.57 -2.96 0.16
CA GLY A 266 -3.38 -3.07 -0.67
C GLY A 266 -3.23 -1.98 -1.72
N ARG A 267 -4.05 -0.92 -1.68
CA ARG A 267 -3.85 0.26 -2.51
C ARG A 267 -2.80 1.17 -1.89
N LEU A 268 -1.95 1.71 -2.72
CA LEU A 268 -0.89 2.62 -2.32
C LEU A 268 -1.34 4.06 -2.48
N SER A 269 -1.19 4.85 -1.45
CA SER A 269 -1.57 6.27 -1.44
C SER A 269 -0.44 7.17 -0.97
N HIS A 270 -0.48 8.41 -1.44
CA HIS A 270 0.49 9.45 -1.18
C HIS A 270 -0.21 10.71 -0.65
N PRO A 271 0.29 11.35 0.43
CA PRO A 271 -0.31 12.55 0.98
C PRO A 271 0.09 13.80 0.19
N LEU A 272 -0.89 14.67 -0.05
CA LEU A 272 -0.72 15.95 -0.76
C LEU A 272 -1.53 17.05 -0.07
N PHE A 273 -1.11 18.31 -0.24
CA PHE A 273 -1.89 19.47 0.17
C PHE A 273 -2.91 19.83 -0.91
N PRO A 274 -4.22 19.71 -0.66
CA PRO A 274 -5.23 20.18 -1.60
C PRO A 274 -5.24 21.70 -1.72
N VAL A 275 -5.48 22.19 -2.93
CA VAL A 275 -5.67 23.60 -3.25
C VAL A 275 -7.15 23.84 -3.55
N THR A 276 -7.76 24.82 -2.88
CA THR A 276 -9.17 25.19 -3.07
C THR A 276 -9.23 26.70 -3.30
N ASP A 277 -9.85 27.12 -4.39
CA ASP A 277 -10.06 28.54 -4.74
C ASP A 277 -8.80 29.43 -4.68
N ASN A 278 -7.67 28.88 -5.05
CA ASN A 278 -6.33 29.49 -5.04
C ASN A 278 -5.59 29.48 -3.69
N ASP A 279 -6.22 28.99 -2.63
CA ASP A 279 -5.61 28.89 -1.31
C ASP A 279 -5.18 27.47 -1.03
N VAL A 280 -4.00 27.33 -0.44
CA VAL A 280 -3.47 26.04 0.01
C VAL A 280 -4.09 25.68 1.35
N SER A 281 -4.40 24.41 1.55
CA SER A 281 -5.13 23.94 2.73
C SER A 281 -4.51 24.33 4.08
N TYR A 282 -3.20 24.46 4.18
CA TYR A 282 -2.53 24.84 5.44
C TYR A 282 -2.49 26.35 5.69
N GLN A 283 -2.79 27.20 4.69
CA GLN A 283 -2.78 28.67 4.81
C GLN A 283 -4.07 29.24 5.43
N ARG A 284 -5.05 28.40 5.73
CA ARG A 284 -6.30 28.84 6.38
C ARG A 284 -5.98 29.36 7.79
N GLU A 285 -6.61 30.48 8.20
CA GLU A 285 -6.34 31.16 9.47
C GLU A 285 -6.39 30.22 10.69
N HIS A 286 -7.46 29.44 10.84
CA HIS A 286 -7.63 28.52 11.95
C HIS A 286 -6.60 27.38 11.97
N VAL A 287 -6.03 27.02 10.80
CA VAL A 287 -4.97 26.03 10.68
C VAL A 287 -3.64 26.62 11.12
N MET A 288 -3.34 27.82 10.64
CA MET A 288 -2.12 28.55 11.04
C MET A 288 -2.08 28.82 12.54
N GLU A 289 -3.19 29.18 13.16
CA GLU A 289 -3.28 29.31 14.62
C GLU A 289 -2.97 27.99 15.34
N LYS A 290 -3.52 26.86 14.88
CA LYS A 290 -3.23 25.54 15.48
C LYS A 290 -1.78 25.10 15.29
N ILE A 291 -1.16 25.41 14.15
CA ILE A 291 0.26 25.17 13.92
C ILE A 291 1.11 26.01 14.90
N ALA A 292 0.81 27.31 14.99
CA ALA A 292 1.53 28.23 15.88
C ALA A 292 1.43 27.80 17.36
N ASN A 293 0.26 27.33 17.79
CA ASN A 293 0.01 26.88 19.15
C ASN A 293 0.48 25.43 19.42
N GLY A 294 1.00 24.73 18.42
CA GLY A 294 1.40 23.31 18.52
C GLY A 294 0.27 22.33 18.86
N SER A 295 -0.99 22.74 18.67
CA SER A 295 -2.17 21.94 19.00
C SER A 295 -2.68 21.08 17.83
N LEU A 296 -2.06 21.18 16.65
CA LEU A 296 -2.43 20.40 15.48
C LEU A 296 -2.00 18.95 15.64
N THR A 297 -2.96 18.04 15.58
CA THR A 297 -2.68 16.59 15.57
C THR A 297 -2.63 16.07 14.13
N TRP A 298 -1.95 14.91 13.94
CA TRP A 298 -1.95 14.24 12.62
C TRP A 298 -3.35 13.82 12.19
N GLU A 299 -4.20 13.41 13.13
CA GLU A 299 -5.60 13.09 12.83
C GLU A 299 -6.38 14.31 12.31
N ASP A 300 -6.21 15.47 12.93
CA ASP A 300 -6.82 16.72 12.46
C ASP A 300 -6.35 17.06 11.06
N ALA A 301 -5.08 16.81 10.76
CA ALA A 301 -4.50 17.06 9.45
C ALA A 301 -5.13 16.21 8.34
N ILE A 302 -5.47 14.94 8.61
CA ILE A 302 -5.99 14.00 7.59
C ILE A 302 -7.54 13.90 7.58
N MET A 303 -8.19 14.07 8.71
CA MET A 303 -9.63 13.87 8.88
C MET A 303 -10.44 15.18 8.98
N GLY A 304 -9.75 16.33 9.00
CA GLY A 304 -10.39 17.62 9.18
C GLY A 304 -10.71 17.96 10.64
N PHE A 305 -11.35 19.10 10.82
CA PHE A 305 -11.52 19.74 12.15
C PHE A 305 -12.88 19.45 12.80
N GLY A 306 -13.48 18.32 12.52
CA GLY A 306 -14.73 17.89 13.16
C GLY A 306 -14.58 17.71 14.67
N LYS A 307 -15.61 18.06 15.42
CA LYS A 307 -15.61 17.94 16.89
C LYS A 307 -15.62 16.49 17.39
N ARG A 308 -16.09 15.57 16.57
CA ARG A 308 -16.22 14.15 16.91
C ARG A 308 -15.40 13.31 15.93
N LYS A 309 -14.44 12.56 16.47
CA LYS A 309 -13.65 11.61 15.68
C LYS A 309 -14.39 10.30 15.54
N ILE A 310 -14.37 9.72 14.35
CA ILE A 310 -14.99 8.44 14.05
C ILE A 310 -13.95 7.36 14.29
N ASP A 311 -14.32 6.32 15.03
CA ASP A 311 -13.51 5.10 15.11
C ASP A 311 -13.48 4.40 13.75
N ILE A 312 -12.30 3.96 13.32
CA ILE A 312 -12.08 3.29 12.04
C ILE A 312 -12.99 2.06 11.87
N SER A 313 -13.30 1.36 12.96
CA SER A 313 -14.21 0.22 12.95
C SER A 313 -15.65 0.57 12.53
N GLN A 314 -16.06 1.81 12.72
CA GLN A 314 -17.41 2.29 12.39
C GLN A 314 -17.60 2.47 10.88
N TYR A 315 -16.55 2.74 10.13
CA TYR A 315 -16.63 2.87 8.67
C TYR A 315 -17.15 1.60 7.95
N ASN A 316 -17.04 0.45 8.61
CA ASN A 316 -17.55 -0.82 8.08
C ASN A 316 -19.07 -0.98 8.25
N LYS A 317 -19.69 -0.19 9.11
CA LYS A 317 -21.11 -0.37 9.51
C LYS A 317 -22.00 0.63 8.78
N GLU A 318 -21.68 1.91 8.85
CA GLU A 318 -22.57 2.98 8.42
C GLU A 318 -21.81 4.24 8.04
N ILE A 319 -22.38 5.01 7.13
CA ILE A 319 -21.91 6.34 6.77
C ILE A 319 -22.84 7.35 7.43
N TYR A 320 -22.27 8.18 8.28
CA TYR A 320 -23.00 9.18 9.03
C TYR A 320 -23.22 10.44 8.19
N LEU A 321 -24.36 11.09 8.39
CA LEU A 321 -24.56 12.43 7.85
C LEU A 321 -23.82 13.47 8.69
N PRO A 322 -23.34 14.59 8.08
CA PRO A 322 -22.61 15.62 8.82
C PRO A 322 -23.39 16.17 10.02
N SER A 323 -24.71 16.30 9.89
CA SER A 323 -25.60 16.77 10.96
C SER A 323 -25.66 15.83 12.16
N GLU A 324 -25.46 14.54 11.94
CA GLU A 324 -25.49 13.50 13.00
C GLU A 324 -24.21 13.52 13.83
N LEU A 325 -23.06 13.71 13.16
CA LEU A 325 -21.74 13.68 13.81
C LEU A 325 -21.31 15.02 14.38
N TYR A 326 -21.50 16.08 13.63
CA TYR A 326 -20.93 17.39 13.93
C TYR A 326 -21.96 18.41 14.41
N GLY A 327 -23.26 18.07 14.32
CA GLY A 327 -24.36 18.95 14.66
C GLY A 327 -24.77 19.89 13.53
N LYS A 328 -25.88 20.61 13.77
CA LYS A 328 -26.42 21.56 12.79
C LYS A 328 -25.47 22.76 12.66
N GLY A 329 -25.21 23.18 11.42
CA GLY A 329 -24.38 24.37 11.12
C GLY A 329 -22.88 24.10 10.93
N PHE A 330 -22.45 22.83 10.92
CA PHE A 330 -21.07 22.49 10.60
C PHE A 330 -20.78 22.71 9.12
N ASP A 331 -19.83 23.58 8.81
CA ASP A 331 -19.42 23.84 7.43
C ASP A 331 -18.33 22.84 7.01
N LEU A 332 -18.70 21.95 6.09
CA LEU A 332 -17.80 20.96 5.52
C LEU A 332 -16.68 21.57 4.67
N LYS A 333 -16.89 22.77 4.10
CA LYS A 333 -15.89 23.41 3.24
C LYS A 333 -14.77 24.06 4.06
N GLU A 334 -15.11 24.68 5.17
CA GLU A 334 -14.15 25.34 6.05
C GLU A 334 -13.31 24.32 6.84
N ASN A 335 -13.94 23.22 7.28
CA ASN A 335 -13.35 22.25 8.18
C ASN A 335 -12.65 21.07 7.47
N GLN A 336 -12.32 21.19 6.18
CA GLN A 336 -11.64 20.16 5.42
C GLN A 336 -10.24 19.86 5.99
N CYS A 337 -9.79 18.62 5.77
CA CYS A 337 -8.43 18.19 6.07
C CYS A 337 -7.36 19.08 5.43
N ILE A 338 -6.18 19.10 6.03
CA ILE A 338 -5.01 19.80 5.50
C ILE A 338 -4.31 18.94 4.47
N VAL A 339 -4.24 17.63 4.73
CA VAL A 339 -3.54 16.62 3.92
C VAL A 339 -4.55 15.63 3.39
N GLU A 340 -4.63 15.47 2.07
CA GLU A 340 -5.44 14.45 1.42
C GLU A 340 -4.56 13.30 0.94
N TYR A 341 -4.90 12.07 1.34
CA TYR A 341 -4.27 10.86 0.80
C TYR A 341 -4.93 10.47 -0.52
N LEU A 342 -4.13 10.43 -1.57
CA LEU A 342 -4.57 10.07 -2.91
C LEU A 342 -3.87 8.79 -3.35
N ASP A 343 -4.65 7.84 -3.86
CA ASP A 343 -4.09 6.64 -4.46
C ASP A 343 -3.65 6.86 -5.91
N THR A 344 -3.03 5.87 -6.49
CA THR A 344 -2.52 5.92 -7.86
C THR A 344 -3.61 6.16 -8.91
N GLN A 345 -4.87 5.80 -8.64
CA GLN A 345 -5.98 6.07 -9.54
C GLN A 345 -6.48 7.51 -9.45
N GLU A 346 -6.58 8.06 -8.23
CA GLU A 346 -6.95 9.46 -8.02
C GLU A 346 -5.88 10.41 -8.56
N MET A 347 -4.59 10.02 -8.45
CA MET A 347 -3.44 10.81 -8.95
C MET A 347 -3.50 11.08 -10.46
N GLU A 348 -4.19 10.26 -11.26
CA GLU A 348 -4.36 10.52 -12.69
C GLU A 348 -5.14 11.81 -12.98
N ASN A 349 -5.98 12.26 -12.06
CA ASN A 349 -6.79 13.47 -12.19
C ASN A 349 -6.15 14.69 -11.50
N VAL A 350 -4.97 14.53 -10.93
CA VAL A 350 -4.27 15.57 -10.17
C VAL A 350 -3.31 16.35 -11.07
N LYS A 351 -3.35 17.66 -10.97
CA LYS A 351 -2.31 18.54 -11.49
C LYS A 351 -1.50 19.07 -10.31
N LEU A 352 -0.30 18.56 -10.16
CA LEU A 352 0.57 18.74 -9.02
C LEU A 352 1.54 19.91 -9.21
N ALA A 353 1.69 20.78 -8.21
CA ALA A 353 2.80 21.71 -8.07
C ALA A 353 3.82 21.16 -7.06
N MET A 354 5.11 21.42 -7.30
CA MET A 354 6.20 20.93 -6.43
C MET A 354 6.43 21.85 -5.23
N TYR A 355 6.16 23.12 -5.39
CA TYR A 355 6.42 24.15 -4.39
C TYR A 355 5.22 25.08 -4.30
N ASP A 356 5.02 25.63 -3.10
CA ASP A 356 4.16 26.78 -2.88
C ASP A 356 4.95 28.04 -3.27
N GLU A 357 4.58 28.63 -4.37
CA GLU A 357 5.17 29.89 -4.84
C GLU A 357 4.12 30.99 -4.72
N GLU A 358 4.39 32.03 -3.95
CA GLU A 358 3.47 33.16 -3.69
C GLU A 358 2.95 33.86 -4.98
N GLN A 359 3.68 33.72 -6.09
CA GLN A 359 3.29 34.32 -7.37
C GLN A 359 2.48 33.38 -8.28
N ILE A 360 2.26 32.15 -7.88
CA ILE A 360 1.49 31.19 -8.68
C ILE A 360 0.00 31.39 -8.50
N ASN A 361 -0.68 31.77 -9.56
CA ASN A 361 -2.13 31.69 -9.61
C ASN A 361 -2.54 30.23 -9.89
N TYR A 362 -2.82 29.49 -8.83
CA TYR A 362 -3.17 28.06 -8.90
C TYR A 362 -4.42 27.82 -9.72
N LYS A 363 -5.43 28.65 -9.61
CA LYS A 363 -6.68 28.56 -10.38
C LYS A 363 -6.45 28.73 -11.88
N LYS A 364 -5.65 29.72 -12.29
CA LYS A 364 -5.32 29.93 -13.70
C LYS A 364 -4.52 28.79 -14.30
N LYS A 365 -3.65 28.16 -13.51
CA LYS A 365 -2.86 26.99 -13.92
C LYS A 365 -3.60 25.66 -13.73
N HIS A 366 -4.82 25.67 -13.19
CA HIS A 366 -5.62 24.49 -12.84
C HIS A 366 -4.87 23.50 -11.92
N ILE A 367 -4.05 24.00 -11.00
CA ILE A 367 -3.34 23.18 -10.01
C ILE A 367 -4.35 22.78 -8.93
N THR A 368 -4.40 21.49 -8.64
CA THR A 368 -5.34 20.90 -7.69
C THR A 368 -4.68 20.54 -6.37
N HIS A 369 -3.39 20.24 -6.38
CA HIS A 369 -2.64 19.84 -5.19
C HIS A 369 -1.20 20.32 -5.25
N ILE A 370 -0.58 20.41 -4.08
CA ILE A 370 0.84 20.72 -3.91
C ILE A 370 1.50 19.56 -3.18
N GLU A 371 2.75 19.26 -3.55
CA GLU A 371 3.56 18.25 -2.86
C GLU A 371 3.87 18.71 -1.42
N LEU A 372 3.89 17.79 -0.45
CA LEU A 372 4.28 18.12 0.92
C LEU A 372 5.70 18.70 0.95
N HIS A 373 6.60 18.03 0.28
CA HIS A 373 7.98 18.44 0.06
C HIS A 373 8.56 17.63 -1.10
N PRO A 374 9.47 18.18 -1.91
CA PRO A 374 10.08 17.43 -3.02
C PRO A 374 10.76 16.13 -2.60
N SER A 375 11.28 16.05 -1.37
CA SER A 375 11.87 14.82 -0.81
C SER A 375 10.86 13.71 -0.49
N ALA A 376 9.56 14.00 -0.50
CA ALA A 376 8.52 13.03 -0.21
C ALA A 376 8.45 11.90 -1.24
N ILE A 377 8.96 12.11 -2.44
CA ILE A 377 9.07 11.06 -3.47
C ILE A 377 10.15 10.02 -3.18
N PHE A 378 11.12 10.36 -2.33
CA PHE A 378 12.22 9.47 -1.95
C PHE A 378 11.85 8.58 -0.76
N GLY A 379 12.46 7.40 -0.70
CA GLY A 379 12.42 6.53 0.46
C GLY A 379 13.39 6.95 1.55
N MET A 380 13.37 6.22 2.67
CA MET A 380 14.21 6.50 3.83
C MET A 380 15.72 6.55 3.50
N MET A 381 16.19 5.57 2.72
CA MET A 381 17.63 5.47 2.38
C MET A 381 18.05 6.57 1.43
N ALA A 382 17.24 6.85 0.41
CA ALA A 382 17.55 7.90 -0.57
C ALA A 382 17.55 9.31 0.04
N ASN A 383 16.73 9.54 1.06
CA ASN A 383 16.71 10.81 1.80
C ASN A 383 17.97 11.04 2.66
N GLN A 384 18.80 10.02 2.86
CA GLN A 384 20.11 10.17 3.54
C GLN A 384 21.21 10.63 2.58
N VAL A 385 21.04 10.48 1.28
CA VAL A 385 22.02 10.87 0.28
C VAL A 385 22.12 12.39 0.22
N ILE A 386 23.36 12.90 0.31
CA ILE A 386 23.63 14.33 0.26
C ILE A 386 23.60 14.79 -1.19
N PHE A 387 22.82 15.84 -1.49
CA PHE A 387 22.67 16.40 -2.84
C PHE A 387 22.43 15.34 -3.93
N PRO A 388 21.37 14.52 -3.83
CA PRO A 388 21.15 13.40 -4.76
C PRO A 388 21.02 13.88 -6.22
N ARG A 389 20.55 15.10 -6.45
CA ARG A 389 20.41 15.67 -7.80
C ARG A 389 21.78 15.89 -8.50
N THR A 390 22.82 16.13 -7.72
CA THR A 390 24.17 16.41 -8.28
C THR A 390 24.98 15.15 -8.52
N ASN A 391 24.54 14.01 -8.00
CA ASN A 391 25.18 12.72 -8.21
C ASN A 391 24.62 12.01 -9.45
N PRO A 392 25.39 11.18 -10.14
CA PRO A 392 24.86 10.24 -11.11
C PRO A 392 23.92 9.23 -10.44
N TYR A 393 22.81 8.91 -11.07
CA TYR A 393 21.82 7.97 -10.54
C TYR A 393 22.40 6.64 -10.03
N PRO A 394 23.34 5.96 -10.73
CA PRO A 394 23.92 4.71 -10.23
C PRO A 394 24.64 4.86 -8.89
N ARG A 395 25.25 6.03 -8.63
CA ARG A 395 25.96 6.29 -7.38
C ARG A 395 25.02 6.50 -6.21
N ASP A 396 23.88 7.13 -6.44
CA ASP A 396 22.82 7.21 -5.42
C ASP A 396 22.24 5.82 -5.09
N LEU A 397 22.07 4.97 -6.11
CA LEU A 397 21.65 3.59 -5.94
C LEU A 397 22.65 2.80 -5.09
N PHE A 398 23.94 2.89 -5.37
CA PHE A 398 24.99 2.23 -4.60
C PHE A 398 25.04 2.74 -3.16
N SER A 399 24.87 4.05 -2.94
CA SER A 399 24.81 4.63 -1.61
C SER A 399 23.67 4.02 -0.78
N CYS A 400 22.46 3.89 -1.37
CA CYS A 400 21.33 3.23 -0.72
C CYS A 400 21.63 1.75 -0.37
N GLY A 401 22.35 1.03 -1.23
CA GLY A 401 22.77 -0.34 -0.99
C GLY A 401 23.80 -0.46 0.13
N GLN A 402 24.83 0.37 0.09
CA GLN A 402 25.95 0.36 1.05
C GLN A 402 25.52 0.77 2.46
N SER A 403 24.59 1.72 2.60
CA SER A 403 24.07 2.14 3.90
C SER A 403 23.40 0.99 4.68
N LYS A 404 22.81 0.03 3.99
CA LYS A 404 22.24 -1.18 4.60
C LYS A 404 23.28 -2.15 5.12
N GLN A 405 24.51 -2.11 4.60
CA GLN A 405 25.63 -2.99 4.96
C GLN A 405 26.58 -2.34 5.97
N ALA A 406 26.38 -1.06 6.27
CA ALA A 406 27.18 -0.35 7.26
C ALA A 406 26.87 -0.85 8.67
N VAL A 407 27.92 -1.01 9.48
CA VAL A 407 27.78 -1.43 10.88
C VAL A 407 27.21 -0.30 11.71
N SER A 408 26.21 -0.61 12.52
CA SER A 408 25.56 0.34 13.44
C SER A 408 25.15 -0.40 14.72
N VAL A 409 24.50 0.29 15.66
CA VAL A 409 23.74 -0.38 16.71
C VAL A 409 22.46 -0.91 16.06
N PHE A 410 22.44 -2.20 15.72
CA PHE A 410 21.36 -2.81 14.93
C PHE A 410 20.05 -2.97 15.69
N HIS A 411 20.10 -2.99 17.03
CA HIS A 411 18.94 -2.99 17.91
C HIS A 411 19.29 -2.41 19.28
N THR A 412 18.38 -1.68 19.90
CA THR A 412 18.62 -1.04 21.20
C THR A 412 18.88 -2.05 22.33
N ASN A 413 18.24 -3.23 22.28
CA ASN A 413 18.42 -4.30 23.26
C ASN A 413 19.36 -5.42 22.78
N TYR A 414 20.36 -5.10 21.97
CA TYR A 414 21.30 -6.07 21.41
C TYR A 414 21.95 -6.97 22.46
N GLN A 415 22.13 -6.49 23.68
CA GLN A 415 22.72 -7.23 24.80
C GLN A 415 21.87 -8.42 25.27
N TYR A 416 20.56 -8.36 25.07
CA TYR A 416 19.63 -9.41 25.51
C TYR A 416 19.17 -10.31 24.36
N ARG A 417 19.65 -10.09 23.16
CA ARG A 417 19.25 -10.86 21.98
C ARG A 417 20.12 -12.09 21.77
N MET A 418 19.50 -13.16 21.31
CA MET A 418 20.16 -14.43 20.95
C MET A 418 20.37 -14.49 19.43
N ASP A 419 21.25 -13.66 18.88
CA ASP A 419 21.62 -13.69 17.47
C ASP A 419 22.83 -14.62 17.26
N LYS A 420 22.87 -15.39 16.15
CA LYS A 420 23.98 -16.31 15.84
C LYS A 420 25.26 -15.56 15.62
N THR A 421 25.25 -14.52 14.81
CA THR A 421 26.37 -13.63 14.54
C THR A 421 25.85 -12.22 14.48
N SER A 422 26.40 -11.33 15.28
CA SER A 422 26.01 -9.92 15.31
C SER A 422 27.21 -9.02 15.46
N TYR A 423 27.16 -7.87 14.84
CA TYR A 423 28.15 -6.81 14.92
C TYR A 423 27.46 -5.54 15.33
N PHE A 424 28.08 -4.75 16.18
CA PHE A 424 27.59 -3.42 16.53
C PHE A 424 28.75 -2.43 16.58
N LEU A 425 28.44 -1.16 16.32
CA LEU A 425 29.39 -0.08 16.36
C LEU A 425 29.45 0.52 17.76
N ASN A 426 30.60 0.37 18.44
CA ASN A 426 30.76 0.84 19.82
C ASN A 426 30.65 2.37 19.95
N TYR A 427 31.32 3.09 19.07
CA TYR A 427 31.47 4.55 19.16
C TYR A 427 31.04 5.20 17.84
N GLY A 428 29.81 4.92 17.44
CA GLY A 428 29.20 5.58 16.30
C GLY A 428 29.07 7.09 16.52
N GLN A 429 29.28 7.84 15.47
CA GLN A 429 29.20 9.30 15.50
C GLN A 429 28.14 9.80 14.50
N THR A 430 27.41 10.84 14.89
CA THR A 430 26.54 11.54 13.96
C THR A 430 27.39 12.21 12.88
N PRO A 431 27.05 12.03 11.58
CA PRO A 431 27.84 12.62 10.49
C PRO A 431 27.96 14.14 10.59
N LEU A 432 29.13 14.70 10.35
CA LEU A 432 29.34 16.13 10.25
C LEU A 432 28.56 16.73 9.08
N VAL A 433 28.53 16.03 7.97
CA VAL A 433 27.69 16.38 6.80
C VAL A 433 26.54 15.39 6.72
N LYS A 434 25.34 15.88 6.91
CA LYS A 434 24.13 15.06 6.99
C LYS A 434 22.97 15.69 6.22
N SER A 435 22.06 14.85 5.75
CA SER A 435 20.76 15.33 5.28
C SER A 435 19.92 15.81 6.47
N ARG A 436 19.15 16.89 6.29
CA ARG A 436 18.17 17.36 7.30
C ARG A 436 17.13 16.28 7.66
N TYR A 437 16.92 15.31 6.79
CA TYR A 437 15.92 14.25 7.00
C TYR A 437 16.38 13.16 7.96
N LEU A 438 17.67 13.09 8.29
CA LEU A 438 18.20 12.15 9.27
C LEU A 438 17.54 12.35 10.65
N GLU A 439 17.36 13.61 11.06
CA GLU A 439 16.67 13.97 12.29
C GLU A 439 15.19 13.53 12.27
N TYR A 440 14.47 13.78 11.18
CA TYR A 440 13.06 13.44 11.08
C TYR A 440 12.78 11.94 10.97
N ILE A 441 13.68 11.17 10.36
CA ILE A 441 13.49 9.74 10.15
C ILE A 441 13.86 8.94 11.41
N THR A 442 14.97 9.27 12.08
CA THR A 442 15.50 8.49 13.21
C THR A 442 15.88 9.32 14.42
N LYS A 443 15.63 10.62 14.44
CA LYS A 443 16.12 11.56 15.48
C LYS A 443 17.63 11.47 15.71
N GLU A 444 18.37 11.18 14.64
CA GLU A 444 19.83 10.95 14.65
C GLU A 444 20.28 9.75 15.53
N GLU A 445 19.37 8.88 15.93
CA GLU A 445 19.69 7.63 16.58
C GLU A 445 20.27 6.63 15.55
N HIS A 446 20.98 5.63 16.03
CA HIS A 446 21.59 4.56 15.22
C HIS A 446 22.59 5.05 14.15
N PRO A 447 23.63 5.81 14.53
CA PRO A 447 24.68 6.20 13.60
C PRO A 447 25.37 4.94 13.03
N TYR A 448 25.75 5.01 11.75
CA TYR A 448 26.33 3.88 11.01
C TYR A 448 27.71 4.20 10.45
N GLY A 449 28.47 4.99 11.16
CA GLY A 449 29.84 5.36 10.80
C GLY A 449 30.52 6.23 11.86
N VAL A 450 31.68 6.70 11.52
CA VAL A 450 32.50 7.63 12.31
C VAL A 450 32.99 8.77 11.40
N ASN A 451 33.29 9.91 12.00
CA ASN A 451 33.90 11.02 11.26
C ASN A 451 35.41 10.78 11.20
N ALA A 452 35.90 10.31 10.06
CA ALA A 452 37.29 9.99 9.84
C ALA A 452 38.08 11.18 9.30
N ILE A 453 39.34 11.29 9.69
CA ILE A 453 40.30 12.19 9.04
C ILE A 453 40.78 11.48 7.78
N VAL A 454 40.56 12.09 6.61
CA VAL A 454 40.89 11.51 5.32
C VAL A 454 42.01 12.32 4.65
N ALA A 455 43.08 11.64 4.26
CA ALA A 455 44.13 12.21 3.40
C ALA A 455 43.98 11.62 1.98
N VAL A 456 43.80 12.48 0.98
CA VAL A 456 43.73 12.10 -0.43
C VAL A 456 45.11 12.26 -1.03
N MET A 457 45.83 11.15 -1.15
CA MET A 457 47.22 11.15 -1.62
C MET A 457 47.58 9.79 -2.19
N CYS A 458 48.65 9.72 -2.98
CA CYS A 458 49.31 8.45 -3.29
C CYS A 458 50.22 8.07 -2.12
N TYR A 459 49.96 6.92 -1.53
CA TYR A 459 50.74 6.43 -0.37
C TYR A 459 51.32 5.05 -0.64
N SER A 460 52.63 5.03 -1.02
CA SER A 460 53.41 3.80 -1.26
C SER A 460 52.80 2.84 -2.31
N GLY A 461 51.85 3.27 -3.11
CA GLY A 461 51.16 2.46 -4.12
C GLY A 461 50.15 1.45 -3.58
N TYR A 462 49.94 1.39 -2.27
CA TYR A 462 48.99 0.45 -1.67
C TYR A 462 47.54 0.90 -1.67
N ASN A 463 47.25 2.11 -2.11
CA ASN A 463 45.93 2.71 -2.21
C ASN A 463 45.49 2.97 -3.66
N VAL A 464 45.95 2.15 -4.61
CA VAL A 464 45.52 2.19 -6.01
C VAL A 464 44.27 1.35 -6.22
N GLU A 465 43.52 1.66 -7.27
CA GLU A 465 42.30 0.93 -7.67
C GLU A 465 41.28 0.79 -6.57
N ASP A 466 40.89 1.90 -5.96
CA ASP A 466 39.91 2.00 -4.87
C ASP A 466 40.35 1.35 -3.54
N ALA A 467 41.61 0.95 -3.41
CA ALA A 467 42.14 0.48 -2.15
C ALA A 467 42.28 1.65 -1.15
N VAL A 468 42.02 1.39 0.11
CA VAL A 468 42.09 2.34 1.21
C VAL A 468 43.05 1.83 2.28
N ILE A 469 43.98 2.67 2.72
CA ILE A 469 44.84 2.40 3.85
C ILE A 469 44.19 2.98 5.10
N ILE A 470 43.99 2.17 6.11
CA ILE A 470 43.42 2.59 7.39
C ILE A 470 44.47 2.42 8.49
N ASN A 471 44.32 3.27 9.54
CA ASN A 471 45.20 3.22 10.70
C ASN A 471 44.88 2.02 11.58
#